data_b93ac41fb7e334e73abc01541f0a451f
#
_entry.id   b93ac41fb7e334e73abc01541f0a451f
#
_cell.length_a   1.000
_cell.length_b   1.000
_cell.length_c   1.000
_cell.angle_alpha   90.00
_cell.angle_beta   90.00
_cell.angle_gamma   90.00
#
_symmetry.space_group_name_H-M   'P 1'
#
loop_
_entity.id
_entity.type
_entity.pdbx_description
1 polymer ?
#
loop_
_entity_poly.entity_id
_entity_poly.type
_entity_poly.pdbx_seq_one_letter_code
_entity_poly.pdbx_strand_id
1 'polypeptide(L)'
;MEKVCQFFRNNYVLANCEDAIYKKAFSLNLSHYQISDVPGIIEKCETLMKLFLNQNKLTKIPSSIGSLMRLQVLTLDYNKLDEFPLCICRLVRLKFLNISCNNISSLPPELGYLTQLETFWCNNTGLLELPNEIRNCEHLETLGVRGNPLKKLPDAIGALSSLRWLTAEGCELSEVPLTMALLGNLVHLNLKGNRLRRLPRMLMAMQKLRFAFLNENCIDEMPTRSQLEELRTLHMLNLSKNPISLHRDLQLMALRQTNLYVELPSDPANICDGLASRASFNAQEQQEDQARGAGHDLDSSDWANSVRTSELDTTDESALENNIEDLSVMLPEMSRFVTTF
;
A
#
# COMPACT_ATOMS: atom_id res chain seq x y z
N MET A 1 19.48 -23.32 25.00
CA MET A 1 17.99 -23.15 24.99
C MET A 1 17.48 -22.88 23.60
N GLU A 2 18.03 -21.94 22.84
CA GLU A 2 17.50 -21.55 21.51
C GLU A 2 17.38 -22.70 20.50
N LYS A 3 18.42 -23.58 20.41
CA LYS A 3 18.36 -24.76 19.53
C LYS A 3 17.26 -25.77 19.89
N VAL A 4 16.94 -25.89 21.17
CA VAL A 4 15.85 -26.77 21.62
C VAL A 4 14.50 -26.19 21.28
N CYS A 5 14.31 -24.90 21.49
CA CYS A 5 13.08 -24.19 21.08
C CYS A 5 12.88 -24.27 19.57
N GLN A 6 13.95 -24.09 18.76
CA GLN A 6 13.88 -24.21 17.31
C GLN A 6 13.47 -25.62 16.86
N PHE A 7 14.01 -26.66 17.53
CA PHE A 7 13.62 -28.06 17.26
C PHE A 7 12.11 -28.28 17.45
N PHE A 8 11.55 -27.79 18.57
CA PHE A 8 10.11 -27.91 18.82
C PHE A 8 9.27 -27.14 17.82
N ARG A 9 9.69 -25.92 17.46
CA ARG A 9 8.99 -25.11 16.43
C ARG A 9 8.97 -25.80 15.08
N ASN A 10 10.10 -26.34 14.65
CA ASN A 10 10.22 -27.05 13.37
C ASN A 10 9.32 -28.29 13.34
N ASN A 11 9.28 -29.06 14.44
CA ASN A 11 8.39 -30.22 14.54
C ASN A 11 6.91 -29.83 14.55
N TYR A 12 6.57 -28.73 15.22
CA TYR A 12 5.21 -28.21 15.23
C TYR A 12 4.76 -27.76 13.83
N VAL A 13 5.63 -27.04 13.12
CA VAL A 13 5.37 -26.62 11.72
C VAL A 13 5.23 -27.83 10.81
N LEU A 14 6.08 -28.85 10.98
CA LEU A 14 5.97 -30.11 10.23
C LEU A 14 4.62 -30.80 10.49
N ALA A 15 4.21 -30.90 11.74
CA ALA A 15 2.91 -31.49 12.11
C ALA A 15 1.73 -30.71 11.50
N ASN A 16 1.80 -29.37 11.45
CA ASN A 16 0.79 -28.55 10.78
C ASN A 16 0.74 -28.80 9.27
N CYS A 17 1.89 -29.00 8.62
CA CYS A 17 1.93 -29.39 7.21
C CYS A 17 1.32 -30.78 6.98
N GLU A 18 1.64 -31.77 7.84
CA GLU A 18 1.07 -33.11 7.76
C GLU A 18 -0.46 -33.11 7.97
N ASP A 19 -0.93 -32.35 8.95
CA ASP A 19 -2.37 -32.17 9.20
C ASP A 19 -3.07 -31.51 8.00
N ALA A 20 -2.46 -30.49 7.41
CA ALA A 20 -2.97 -29.83 6.20
C ALA A 20 -3.04 -30.79 4.99
N ILE A 21 -2.05 -31.67 4.83
CA ILE A 21 -2.06 -32.71 3.79
C ILE A 21 -3.20 -33.69 4.06
N TYR A 22 -3.28 -34.20 5.28
CA TYR A 22 -4.29 -35.21 5.67
C TYR A 22 -5.71 -34.67 5.47
N LYS A 23 -5.96 -33.43 5.92
CA LYS A 23 -7.28 -32.76 5.81
C LYS A 23 -7.56 -32.20 4.43
N LYS A 24 -6.59 -32.24 3.50
CA LYS A 24 -6.66 -31.55 2.20
C LYS A 24 -7.04 -30.07 2.38
N ALA A 25 -6.38 -29.42 3.32
CA ALA A 25 -6.69 -28.04 3.71
C ALA A 25 -6.51 -27.07 2.52
N PHE A 26 -7.36 -26.04 2.47
CA PHE A 26 -7.26 -24.94 1.50
C PHE A 26 -6.41 -23.77 2.02
N SER A 27 -6.18 -23.72 3.33
CA SER A 27 -5.43 -22.67 3.99
C SER A 27 -4.46 -23.27 5.00
N LEU A 28 -3.23 -22.73 5.06
CA LEU A 28 -2.21 -23.10 6.03
C LEU A 28 -1.57 -21.84 6.58
N ASN A 29 -1.68 -21.66 7.91
CA ASN A 29 -1.05 -20.55 8.60
C ASN A 29 0.19 -21.03 9.36
N LEU A 30 1.35 -20.54 8.94
CA LEU A 30 2.65 -20.75 9.53
C LEU A 30 3.32 -19.42 9.90
N SER A 31 2.55 -18.39 10.14
CA SER A 31 3.03 -17.07 10.58
C SER A 31 3.46 -17.09 12.06
N HIS A 32 4.40 -16.22 12.44
CA HIS A 32 4.85 -16.01 13.84
C HIS A 32 5.58 -17.18 14.51
N TYR A 33 5.91 -18.26 13.82
CA TYR A 33 6.63 -19.39 14.42
C TYR A 33 8.14 -19.17 14.54
N GLN A 34 8.65 -18.02 14.08
CA GLN A 34 10.09 -17.71 14.08
C GLN A 34 10.93 -18.78 13.37
N ILE A 35 10.38 -19.45 12.36
CA ILE A 35 11.08 -20.47 11.57
C ILE A 35 12.07 -19.82 10.60
N SER A 36 13.20 -20.49 10.38
CA SER A 36 14.20 -20.13 9.38
C SER A 36 13.99 -20.81 8.03
N ASP A 37 13.28 -21.93 8.03
CA ASP A 37 13.07 -22.76 6.86
C ASP A 37 11.63 -23.29 6.80
N VAL A 38 11.10 -23.40 5.59
CA VAL A 38 9.81 -24.05 5.33
C VAL A 38 10.07 -25.53 5.02
N PRO A 39 9.37 -26.49 5.69
CA PRO A 39 9.55 -27.90 5.41
C PRO A 39 9.23 -28.25 3.96
N GLY A 40 10.10 -29.05 3.31
CA GLY A 40 9.91 -29.48 1.92
C GLY A 40 8.61 -30.26 1.67
N ILE A 41 8.07 -30.92 2.69
CA ILE A 41 6.79 -31.65 2.62
C ILE A 41 5.60 -30.76 2.20
N ILE A 42 5.73 -29.41 2.27
CA ILE A 42 4.68 -28.46 1.87
C ILE A 42 4.26 -28.65 0.41
N GLU A 43 5.14 -29.18 -0.44
CA GLU A 43 4.81 -29.52 -1.84
C GLU A 43 3.63 -30.47 -1.99
N LYS A 44 3.39 -31.32 -0.96
CA LYS A 44 2.28 -32.28 -0.92
C LYS A 44 0.94 -31.64 -0.54
N CYS A 45 0.95 -30.36 -0.14
CA CYS A 45 -0.27 -29.60 0.15
C CYS A 45 -0.92 -29.07 -1.14
N GLU A 46 -1.19 -29.95 -2.11
CA GLU A 46 -1.64 -29.60 -3.48
C GLU A 46 -2.97 -28.84 -3.52
N THR A 47 -3.77 -28.91 -2.45
CA THR A 47 -5.07 -28.24 -2.34
C THR A 47 -4.99 -26.81 -1.85
N LEU A 48 -3.81 -26.37 -1.36
CA LEU A 48 -3.65 -25.05 -0.77
C LEU A 48 -3.97 -23.91 -1.75
N MET A 49 -4.81 -23.01 -1.27
CA MET A 49 -5.15 -21.74 -1.91
C MET A 49 -4.56 -20.54 -1.14
N LYS A 50 -4.35 -20.70 0.18
CA LYS A 50 -3.81 -19.62 1.04
C LYS A 50 -2.66 -20.17 1.88
N LEU A 51 -1.52 -19.47 1.86
CA LEU A 51 -0.34 -19.80 2.65
C LEU A 51 0.19 -18.53 3.32
N PHE A 52 0.21 -18.56 4.66
CA PHE A 52 0.71 -17.45 5.47
C PHE A 52 2.04 -17.86 6.09
N LEU A 53 3.11 -17.13 5.74
CA LEU A 53 4.48 -17.33 6.19
C LEU A 53 5.08 -16.03 6.78
N ASN A 54 4.25 -15.03 6.97
CA ASN A 54 4.68 -13.72 7.47
C ASN A 54 5.22 -13.80 8.92
N GLN A 55 6.02 -12.81 9.31
CA GLN A 55 6.61 -12.66 10.63
C GLN A 55 7.41 -13.89 11.10
N ASN A 56 8.29 -14.36 10.22
CA ASN A 56 9.22 -15.43 10.48
C ASN A 56 10.69 -14.98 10.33
N LYS A 57 11.62 -15.89 10.26
CA LYS A 57 13.05 -15.63 10.05
C LYS A 57 13.55 -16.23 8.74
N LEU A 58 12.67 -16.37 7.76
CA LEU A 58 12.98 -17.01 6.48
C LEU A 58 14.00 -16.18 5.71
N THR A 59 15.10 -16.77 5.33
CA THR A 59 16.10 -16.17 4.43
C THR A 59 15.92 -16.64 2.99
N LYS A 60 15.28 -17.78 2.80
CA LYS A 60 14.97 -18.37 1.49
C LYS A 60 13.63 -19.09 1.52
N ILE A 61 13.04 -19.21 0.35
CA ILE A 61 11.83 -20.00 0.13
C ILE A 61 12.19 -21.23 -0.71
N PRO A 62 11.82 -22.44 -0.27
CA PRO A 62 12.13 -23.65 -1.02
C PRO A 62 11.42 -23.66 -2.37
N SER A 63 12.07 -24.17 -3.39
CA SER A 63 11.53 -24.25 -4.76
C SER A 63 10.23 -25.07 -4.85
N SER A 64 10.01 -25.95 -3.88
CA SER A 64 8.78 -26.74 -3.74
C SER A 64 7.51 -25.91 -3.54
N ILE A 65 7.60 -24.67 -3.04
CA ILE A 65 6.45 -23.74 -3.00
C ILE A 65 5.88 -23.51 -4.41
N GLY A 66 6.74 -23.49 -5.44
CA GLY A 66 6.32 -23.31 -6.83
C GLY A 66 5.48 -24.47 -7.41
N SER A 67 5.30 -25.59 -6.70
CA SER A 67 4.39 -26.69 -7.08
C SER A 67 2.94 -26.49 -6.61
N LEU A 68 2.70 -25.51 -5.71
CA LEU A 68 1.39 -25.20 -5.16
C LEU A 68 0.51 -24.44 -6.18
N MET A 69 0.19 -25.09 -7.29
CA MET A 69 -0.42 -24.46 -8.47
C MET A 69 -1.84 -23.90 -8.23
N ARG A 70 -2.46 -24.18 -7.08
CA ARG A 70 -3.75 -23.62 -6.68
C ARG A 70 -3.64 -22.38 -5.81
N LEU A 71 -2.40 -22.00 -5.42
CA LEU A 71 -2.19 -20.92 -4.48
C LEU A 71 -2.66 -19.58 -5.07
N GLN A 72 -3.46 -18.87 -4.30
CA GLN A 72 -4.02 -17.54 -4.62
C GLN A 72 -3.53 -16.47 -3.67
N VAL A 73 -3.22 -16.82 -2.43
CA VAL A 73 -2.75 -15.88 -1.41
C VAL A 73 -1.44 -16.38 -0.82
N LEU A 74 -0.42 -15.51 -0.85
CA LEU A 74 0.88 -15.78 -0.24
C LEU A 74 1.36 -14.54 0.52
N THR A 75 1.59 -14.71 1.84
CA THR A 75 2.21 -13.69 2.67
C THR A 75 3.58 -14.12 3.13
N LEU A 76 4.56 -13.27 2.90
CA LEU A 76 5.99 -13.45 3.23
C LEU A 76 6.56 -12.22 3.94
N ASP A 77 5.70 -11.28 4.29
CA ASP A 77 6.14 -10.03 4.93
C ASP A 77 6.80 -10.27 6.29
N TYR A 78 7.64 -9.33 6.70
CA TYR A 78 8.42 -9.44 7.94
C TYR A 78 9.24 -10.73 8.04
N ASN A 79 10.03 -10.99 7.01
CA ASN A 79 11.01 -12.06 6.95
C ASN A 79 12.43 -11.48 6.70
N LYS A 80 13.37 -12.31 6.31
CA LYS A 80 14.77 -11.95 6.03
C LYS A 80 15.20 -12.40 4.64
N LEU A 81 14.27 -12.35 3.67
CA LEU A 81 14.58 -12.73 2.30
C LEU A 81 15.53 -11.70 1.69
N ASP A 82 16.67 -12.15 1.17
CA ASP A 82 17.67 -11.30 0.53
C ASP A 82 17.46 -11.17 -0.98
N GLU A 83 16.67 -12.08 -1.57
CA GLU A 83 16.31 -12.09 -2.99
C GLU A 83 14.85 -12.51 -3.19
N PHE A 84 14.27 -12.10 -4.30
CA PHE A 84 12.92 -12.52 -4.67
C PHE A 84 12.91 -14.01 -5.02
N PRO A 85 12.06 -14.84 -4.40
CA PRO A 85 12.02 -16.27 -4.68
C PRO A 85 11.40 -16.58 -6.06
N LEU A 86 12.22 -16.90 -7.06
CA LEU A 86 11.77 -17.16 -8.44
C LEU A 86 10.69 -18.23 -8.57
N CYS A 87 10.63 -19.18 -7.64
CA CYS A 87 9.59 -20.23 -7.63
C CYS A 87 8.17 -19.64 -7.51
N ILE A 88 8.01 -18.43 -6.94
CA ILE A 88 6.71 -17.75 -6.83
C ILE A 88 6.16 -17.40 -8.22
N CYS A 89 7.02 -17.07 -9.18
CA CYS A 89 6.58 -16.74 -10.55
C CYS A 89 5.89 -17.91 -11.28
N ARG A 90 5.99 -19.13 -10.75
CA ARG A 90 5.26 -20.31 -11.27
C ARG A 90 3.82 -20.37 -10.80
N LEU A 91 3.45 -19.60 -9.79
CA LEU A 91 2.12 -19.60 -9.17
C LEU A 91 1.16 -18.71 -9.96
N VAL A 92 0.85 -19.10 -11.18
CA VAL A 92 0.08 -18.29 -12.14
C VAL A 92 -1.36 -17.97 -11.71
N ARG A 93 -1.87 -18.58 -10.64
CA ARG A 93 -3.17 -18.29 -10.03
C ARG A 93 -3.07 -17.34 -8.85
N LEU A 94 -1.86 -16.84 -8.53
CA LEU A 94 -1.65 -15.97 -7.39
C LEU A 94 -2.36 -14.64 -7.63
N LYS A 95 -3.18 -14.23 -6.64
CA LYS A 95 -3.97 -13.01 -6.64
C LYS A 95 -3.42 -12.00 -5.63
N PHE A 96 -2.94 -12.49 -4.51
CA PHE A 96 -2.40 -11.66 -3.43
C PHE A 96 -0.98 -12.11 -3.10
N LEU A 97 -0.04 -11.16 -3.16
CA LEU A 97 1.35 -11.36 -2.77
C LEU A 97 1.81 -10.22 -1.87
N ASN A 98 2.26 -10.55 -0.67
CA ASN A 98 2.91 -9.60 0.23
C ASN A 98 4.33 -10.09 0.57
N ILE A 99 5.33 -9.31 0.17
CA ILE A 99 6.76 -9.53 0.46
C ILE A 99 7.36 -8.37 1.25
N SER A 100 6.54 -7.50 1.81
CA SER A 100 6.98 -6.28 2.52
C SER A 100 7.93 -6.59 3.68
N CYS A 101 8.75 -5.63 4.08
CA CYS A 101 9.67 -5.76 5.21
C CYS A 101 10.60 -7.00 5.09
N ASN A 102 11.27 -7.11 3.96
CA ASN A 102 12.34 -8.04 3.63
C ASN A 102 13.57 -7.24 3.12
N ASN A 103 14.60 -7.90 2.58
CA ASN A 103 15.81 -7.27 2.03
C ASN A 103 15.92 -7.49 0.50
N ILE A 104 14.79 -7.41 -0.23
CA ILE A 104 14.71 -7.72 -1.66
C ILE A 104 14.97 -6.45 -2.47
N SER A 105 16.20 -6.28 -2.95
CA SER A 105 16.61 -5.07 -3.68
C SER A 105 16.20 -5.05 -5.16
N SER A 106 15.80 -6.19 -5.73
CA SER A 106 15.39 -6.30 -7.13
C SER A 106 14.27 -7.31 -7.31
N LEU A 107 13.40 -7.07 -8.30
CA LEU A 107 12.36 -7.99 -8.73
C LEU A 107 12.71 -8.54 -10.11
N PRO A 108 12.54 -9.85 -10.36
CA PRO A 108 12.86 -10.46 -11.65
C PRO A 108 11.80 -10.13 -12.71
N PRO A 109 12.15 -10.14 -14.00
CA PRO A 109 11.20 -10.00 -15.10
C PRO A 109 10.08 -11.04 -15.08
N GLU A 110 10.37 -12.23 -14.58
CA GLU A 110 9.41 -13.34 -14.42
C GLU A 110 8.22 -12.99 -13.52
N LEU A 111 8.31 -11.91 -12.73
CA LEU A 111 7.15 -11.37 -11.99
C LEU A 111 5.96 -11.14 -12.93
N GLY A 112 6.20 -10.76 -14.18
CA GLY A 112 5.18 -10.58 -15.21
C GLY A 112 4.40 -11.85 -15.58
N TYR A 113 4.80 -13.05 -15.12
CA TYR A 113 4.01 -14.27 -15.30
C TYR A 113 2.83 -14.36 -14.34
N LEU A 114 2.81 -13.52 -13.30
CA LEU A 114 1.70 -13.45 -12.33
C LEU A 114 0.54 -12.60 -12.88
N THR A 115 0.00 -13.00 -14.01
CA THR A 115 -1.04 -12.23 -14.73
C THR A 115 -2.35 -12.11 -13.97
N GLN A 116 -2.62 -12.99 -13.01
CA GLN A 116 -3.81 -12.95 -12.16
C GLN A 116 -3.61 -12.14 -10.86
N LEU A 117 -2.44 -11.49 -10.69
CA LEU A 117 -2.14 -10.76 -9.47
C LEU A 117 -3.03 -9.51 -9.36
N GLU A 118 -3.82 -9.45 -8.29
CA GLU A 118 -4.75 -8.35 -7.97
C GLU A 118 -4.13 -7.38 -6.96
N THR A 119 -3.36 -7.92 -5.99
CA THR A 119 -2.71 -7.12 -4.95
C THR A 119 -1.25 -7.51 -4.78
N PHE A 120 -0.35 -6.52 -4.85
CA PHE A 120 1.08 -6.70 -4.64
C PHE A 120 1.62 -5.67 -3.65
N TRP A 121 2.14 -6.18 -2.52
CA TRP A 121 2.80 -5.37 -1.51
C TRP A 121 4.28 -5.74 -1.44
N CYS A 122 5.15 -4.77 -1.70
CA CYS A 122 6.61 -4.86 -1.55
C CYS A 122 7.17 -3.62 -0.84
N ASN A 123 6.50 -3.20 0.25
CA ASN A 123 6.90 -2.04 1.02
C ASN A 123 8.16 -2.34 1.85
N ASN A 124 9.04 -1.34 2.02
CA ASN A 124 10.23 -1.45 2.88
C ASN A 124 11.08 -2.71 2.58
N THR A 125 11.34 -2.98 1.32
CA THR A 125 12.16 -4.12 0.90
C THR A 125 13.58 -3.73 0.50
N GLY A 126 13.86 -2.43 0.33
CA GLY A 126 15.11 -1.95 -0.24
C GLY A 126 15.12 -1.98 -1.78
N LEU A 127 13.95 -2.09 -2.41
CA LEU A 127 13.77 -2.17 -3.85
C LEU A 127 14.30 -0.91 -4.55
N LEU A 128 15.19 -1.11 -5.55
CA LEU A 128 15.80 -0.02 -6.30
C LEU A 128 15.01 0.36 -7.55
N GLU A 129 14.32 -0.62 -8.17
CA GLU A 129 13.52 -0.41 -9.38
C GLU A 129 12.42 -1.47 -9.52
N LEU A 130 11.35 -1.12 -10.21
CA LEU A 130 10.31 -2.05 -10.65
C LEU A 130 10.65 -2.55 -12.06
N PRO A 131 10.48 -3.85 -12.37
CA PRO A 131 10.69 -4.37 -13.72
C PRO A 131 9.62 -3.87 -14.69
N ASN A 132 9.99 -3.71 -15.96
CA ASN A 132 9.03 -3.30 -17.00
C ASN A 132 7.92 -4.34 -17.22
N GLU A 133 8.18 -5.58 -16.90
CA GLU A 133 7.26 -6.71 -17.03
C GLU A 133 6.10 -6.64 -16.01
N ILE A 134 6.14 -5.70 -15.05
CA ILE A 134 4.99 -5.39 -14.19
C ILE A 134 3.72 -5.08 -15.01
N ARG A 135 3.88 -4.53 -16.23
CA ARG A 135 2.79 -4.26 -17.17
C ARG A 135 1.93 -5.47 -17.50
N ASN A 136 2.50 -6.68 -17.37
CA ASN A 136 1.80 -7.93 -17.69
C ASN A 136 0.85 -8.37 -16.57
N CYS A 137 0.94 -7.76 -15.38
CA CYS A 137 0.01 -7.97 -14.28
C CYS A 137 -1.27 -7.15 -14.52
N GLU A 138 -2.01 -7.45 -15.59
CA GLU A 138 -3.14 -6.65 -16.08
C GLU A 138 -4.30 -6.54 -15.09
N HIS A 139 -4.44 -7.50 -14.16
CA HIS A 139 -5.45 -7.51 -13.12
C HIS A 139 -5.05 -6.78 -11.84
N LEU A 140 -3.84 -6.16 -11.82
CA LEU A 140 -3.34 -5.52 -10.61
C LEU A 140 -4.17 -4.29 -10.25
N GLU A 141 -4.86 -4.37 -9.12
CA GLU A 141 -5.71 -3.31 -8.57
C GLU A 141 -4.99 -2.50 -7.48
N THR A 142 -4.11 -3.14 -6.73
CA THR A 142 -3.36 -2.51 -5.64
C THR A 142 -1.87 -2.77 -5.76
N LEU A 143 -1.08 -1.70 -5.77
CA LEU A 143 0.38 -1.76 -5.77
C LEU A 143 0.96 -0.91 -4.64
N GLY A 144 1.69 -1.56 -3.73
CA GLY A 144 2.41 -0.89 -2.65
C GLY A 144 3.92 -1.06 -2.78
N VAL A 145 4.63 0.06 -2.91
CA VAL A 145 6.11 0.13 -2.99
C VAL A 145 6.70 1.11 -1.96
N ARG A 146 5.94 1.45 -0.93
CA ARG A 146 6.32 2.42 0.12
C ARG A 146 7.68 2.11 0.73
N GLY A 147 8.44 3.17 1.09
CA GLY A 147 9.67 3.07 1.88
C GLY A 147 10.82 2.35 1.15
N ASN A 148 10.81 2.37 -0.19
CA ASN A 148 11.88 1.83 -1.02
C ASN A 148 12.72 2.96 -1.64
N PRO A 149 14.02 2.80 -1.85
CA PRO A 149 14.87 3.83 -2.47
C PRO A 149 14.68 3.89 -4.00
N LEU A 150 13.42 3.92 -4.44
CA LEU A 150 13.05 4.02 -5.85
C LEU A 150 13.27 5.44 -6.36
N LYS A 151 14.18 5.61 -7.32
CA LYS A 151 14.43 6.92 -7.94
C LYS A 151 13.41 7.28 -9.03
N LYS A 152 12.80 6.27 -9.64
CA LYS A 152 11.79 6.41 -10.70
C LYS A 152 10.83 5.22 -10.72
N LEU A 153 9.64 5.46 -11.21
CA LEU A 153 8.71 4.40 -11.61
C LEU A 153 8.89 4.13 -13.12
N PRO A 154 8.77 2.89 -13.60
CA PRO A 154 8.89 2.59 -15.02
C PRO A 154 7.69 3.12 -15.80
N ASP A 155 7.88 3.49 -17.07
CA ASP A 155 6.79 3.86 -17.98
C ASP A 155 5.74 2.75 -18.13
N ALA A 156 6.16 1.52 -17.94
CA ALA A 156 5.33 0.32 -17.97
C ALA A 156 4.19 0.35 -16.95
N ILE A 157 4.29 1.16 -15.89
CA ILE A 157 3.22 1.29 -14.88
C ILE A 157 1.91 1.80 -15.48
N GLY A 158 2.00 2.63 -16.54
CA GLY A 158 0.82 3.16 -17.23
C GLY A 158 -0.03 2.10 -17.94
N ALA A 159 0.48 0.87 -18.11
CA ALA A 159 -0.26 -0.24 -18.69
C ALA A 159 -1.17 -0.98 -17.69
N LEU A 160 -1.04 -0.68 -16.39
CA LEU A 160 -1.85 -1.32 -15.33
C LEU A 160 -3.29 -0.74 -15.32
N SER A 161 -4.07 -1.08 -16.33
CA SER A 161 -5.39 -0.49 -16.54
C SER A 161 -6.40 -0.78 -15.41
N SER A 162 -6.20 -1.85 -14.65
CA SER A 162 -7.03 -2.22 -13.49
C SER A 162 -6.63 -1.49 -12.22
N LEU A 163 -5.49 -0.76 -12.20
CA LEU A 163 -4.93 -0.20 -10.97
C LEU A 163 -5.84 0.89 -10.40
N ARG A 164 -6.22 0.71 -9.13
CA ARG A 164 -7.09 1.60 -8.35
C ARG A 164 -6.35 2.28 -7.20
N TRP A 165 -5.34 1.59 -6.68
CA TRP A 165 -4.59 2.01 -5.51
C TRP A 165 -3.09 1.92 -5.76
N LEU A 166 -2.38 3.06 -5.69
CA LEU A 166 -0.92 3.11 -5.80
C LEU A 166 -0.35 3.87 -4.61
N THR A 167 0.53 3.22 -3.86
CA THR A 167 1.35 3.89 -2.85
C THR A 167 2.83 3.74 -3.14
N ALA A 168 3.50 4.87 -3.35
CA ALA A 168 4.95 5.01 -3.46
C ALA A 168 5.43 6.09 -2.45
N GLU A 169 4.88 6.04 -1.23
CA GLU A 169 5.24 6.93 -0.14
C GLU A 169 6.66 6.68 0.33
N GLY A 170 7.39 7.74 0.71
CA GLY A 170 8.73 7.61 1.30
C GLY A 170 9.75 6.95 0.37
N CYS A 171 9.58 7.10 -0.93
CA CYS A 171 10.55 6.72 -1.95
C CYS A 171 11.49 7.92 -2.24
N GLU A 172 12.31 7.80 -3.26
CA GLU A 172 13.22 8.87 -3.67
C GLU A 172 12.83 9.47 -5.03
N LEU A 173 11.54 9.43 -5.37
CA LEU A 173 11.03 9.85 -6.67
C LEU A 173 11.22 11.35 -6.88
N SER A 174 11.96 11.74 -7.92
CA SER A 174 12.09 13.14 -8.36
C SER A 174 11.03 13.52 -9.40
N GLU A 175 10.49 12.54 -10.09
CA GLU A 175 9.43 12.68 -11.08
C GLU A 175 8.62 11.38 -11.17
N VAL A 176 7.48 11.45 -11.83
CA VAL A 176 6.62 10.30 -12.14
C VAL A 176 6.36 10.24 -13.64
N PRO A 177 6.26 9.05 -14.23
CA PRO A 177 6.11 8.90 -15.67
C PRO A 177 4.77 9.47 -16.17
N LEU A 178 4.81 10.13 -17.32
CA LEU A 178 3.60 10.69 -17.94
C LEU A 178 2.59 9.61 -18.35
N THR A 179 3.07 8.38 -18.59
CA THR A 179 2.23 7.21 -18.89
C THR A 179 1.24 6.89 -17.79
N MET A 180 1.48 7.33 -16.55
CA MET A 180 0.49 7.21 -15.48
C MET A 180 -0.84 7.89 -15.79
N ALA A 181 -0.88 8.84 -16.72
CA ALA A 181 -2.14 9.42 -17.24
C ALA A 181 -3.09 8.37 -17.83
N LEU A 182 -2.57 7.20 -18.24
CA LEU A 182 -3.34 6.09 -18.79
C LEU A 182 -4.02 5.23 -17.71
N LEU A 183 -3.71 5.45 -16.43
CA LEU A 183 -4.33 4.76 -15.29
C LEU A 183 -5.77 5.25 -15.06
N GLY A 184 -6.65 4.93 -15.99
CA GLY A 184 -8.02 5.42 -16.01
C GLY A 184 -8.92 4.96 -14.85
N ASN A 185 -8.47 3.95 -14.08
CA ASN A 185 -9.18 3.43 -12.92
C ASN A 185 -8.56 3.82 -11.58
N LEU A 186 -7.45 4.58 -11.58
CA LEU A 186 -6.78 4.96 -10.34
C LEU A 186 -7.67 5.90 -9.51
N VAL A 187 -7.91 5.53 -8.25
CA VAL A 187 -8.73 6.27 -7.28
C VAL A 187 -7.85 6.92 -6.22
N HIS A 188 -6.84 6.20 -5.76
CA HIS A 188 -5.95 6.63 -4.68
C HIS A 188 -4.50 6.62 -5.15
N LEU A 189 -3.83 7.77 -5.00
CA LEU A 189 -2.42 7.95 -5.31
C LEU A 189 -1.70 8.55 -4.10
N ASN A 190 -0.77 7.79 -3.52
CA ASN A 190 0.07 8.28 -2.44
C ASN A 190 1.53 8.38 -2.89
N LEU A 191 2.01 9.62 -3.02
CA LEU A 191 3.39 10.00 -3.33
C LEU A 191 4.02 10.84 -2.20
N LYS A 192 3.48 10.76 -0.98
CA LYS A 192 4.00 11.46 0.20
C LYS A 192 5.48 11.14 0.41
N GLY A 193 6.25 12.12 0.91
CA GLY A 193 7.63 11.90 1.34
C GLY A 193 8.59 11.56 0.20
N ASN A 194 8.40 12.15 -0.98
CA ASN A 194 9.26 11.99 -2.14
C ASN A 194 10.08 13.28 -2.41
N ARG A 195 10.72 13.37 -3.57
CA ARG A 195 11.55 14.51 -3.99
C ARG A 195 10.96 15.27 -5.19
N LEU A 196 9.65 15.23 -5.36
CA LEU A 196 8.95 15.89 -6.47
C LEU A 196 9.11 17.40 -6.34
N ARG A 197 9.55 18.07 -7.43
CA ARG A 197 9.69 19.54 -7.47
C ARG A 197 8.51 20.24 -8.12
N ARG A 198 7.69 19.52 -8.88
CA ARG A 198 6.54 20.04 -9.61
C ARG A 198 5.32 19.20 -9.35
N LEU A 199 4.17 19.82 -9.44
CA LEU A 199 2.91 19.10 -9.43
C LEU A 199 2.84 18.17 -10.66
N PRO A 200 2.63 16.84 -10.47
CA PRO A 200 2.62 15.90 -11.59
C PRO A 200 1.50 16.21 -12.58
N ARG A 201 1.85 16.50 -13.83
CA ARG A 201 0.88 16.90 -14.87
C ARG A 201 -0.17 15.85 -15.19
N MET A 202 0.18 14.56 -15.00
CA MET A 202 -0.75 13.46 -15.27
C MET A 202 -2.00 13.49 -14.36
N LEU A 203 -1.95 14.16 -13.20
CA LEU A 203 -3.11 14.26 -12.30
C LEU A 203 -4.33 14.87 -12.98
N MET A 204 -4.14 15.81 -13.92
CA MET A 204 -5.21 16.46 -14.67
C MET A 204 -5.92 15.50 -15.62
N ALA A 205 -5.26 14.44 -16.07
CA ALA A 205 -5.82 13.44 -16.99
C ALA A 205 -6.55 12.30 -16.28
N MET A 206 -6.39 12.16 -14.97
CA MET A 206 -6.90 11.04 -14.18
C MET A 206 -8.35 11.27 -13.72
N GLN A 207 -9.32 10.91 -14.53
CA GLN A 207 -10.75 11.21 -14.29
C GLN A 207 -11.34 10.55 -13.04
N LYS A 208 -10.85 9.36 -12.65
CA LYS A 208 -11.36 8.63 -11.48
C LYS A 208 -10.55 8.87 -10.21
N LEU A 209 -9.44 9.62 -10.29
CA LEU A 209 -8.64 9.93 -9.11
C LEU A 209 -9.47 10.76 -8.12
N ARG A 210 -9.48 10.33 -6.86
CA ARG A 210 -10.19 11.01 -5.77
C ARG A 210 -9.26 11.51 -4.69
N PHE A 211 -8.20 10.76 -4.39
CA PHE A 211 -7.28 11.05 -3.32
C PHE A 211 -5.86 11.13 -3.84
N ALA A 212 -5.20 12.27 -3.66
CA ALA A 212 -3.81 12.50 -4.05
C ALA A 212 -3.02 13.05 -2.86
N PHE A 213 -2.08 12.27 -2.35
CA PHE A 213 -1.17 12.65 -1.27
C PHE A 213 0.19 12.98 -1.86
N LEU A 214 0.54 14.26 -1.83
CA LEU A 214 1.80 14.83 -2.33
C LEU A 214 2.55 15.59 -1.23
N ASN A 215 2.09 15.48 0.01
CA ASN A 215 2.71 16.14 1.13
C ASN A 215 4.15 15.64 1.38
N GLU A 216 4.97 16.45 2.08
CA GLU A 216 6.37 16.09 2.35
C GLU A 216 7.19 15.86 1.08
N ASN A 217 7.04 16.73 0.09
CA ASN A 217 7.82 16.76 -1.14
C ASN A 217 8.60 18.10 -1.26
N CYS A 218 9.19 18.35 -2.41
CA CYS A 218 9.95 19.57 -2.70
C CYS A 218 9.24 20.47 -3.72
N ILE A 219 7.90 20.41 -3.79
CA ILE A 219 7.12 21.16 -4.79
C ILE A 219 7.20 22.64 -4.47
N ASP A 220 7.80 23.43 -5.37
CA ASP A 220 8.02 24.88 -5.26
C ASP A 220 7.35 25.68 -6.37
N GLU A 221 7.02 25.04 -7.50
CA GLU A 221 6.41 25.70 -8.65
C GLU A 221 4.88 25.79 -8.48
N MET A 222 4.38 27.04 -8.51
CA MET A 222 2.94 27.29 -8.41
C MET A 222 2.20 26.77 -9.64
N PRO A 223 1.18 25.91 -9.50
CA PRO A 223 0.37 25.48 -10.61
C PRO A 223 -0.44 26.67 -11.18
N THR A 224 -0.72 26.62 -12.45
CA THR A 224 -1.58 27.61 -13.09
C THR A 224 -3.00 27.51 -12.55
N ARG A 225 -3.76 28.61 -12.65
CA ARG A 225 -5.15 28.63 -12.23
C ARG A 225 -5.99 27.56 -12.93
N SER A 226 -5.74 27.32 -14.22
CA SER A 226 -6.40 26.24 -14.98
C SER A 226 -6.12 24.87 -14.40
N GLN A 227 -4.85 24.57 -14.07
CA GLN A 227 -4.48 23.30 -13.44
C GLN A 227 -5.17 23.08 -12.10
N LEU A 228 -5.26 24.13 -11.28
CA LEU A 228 -5.96 24.05 -10.00
C LEU A 228 -7.47 23.85 -10.16
N GLU A 229 -8.07 24.43 -11.21
CA GLU A 229 -9.49 24.22 -11.52
C GLU A 229 -9.76 22.78 -11.96
N GLU A 230 -8.88 22.17 -12.72
CA GLU A 230 -8.97 20.75 -13.11
C GLU A 230 -8.87 19.80 -11.90
N LEU A 231 -8.07 20.14 -10.88
CA LEU A 231 -7.90 19.35 -9.66
C LEU A 231 -9.10 19.42 -8.70
N ARG A 232 -10.11 20.25 -8.95
CA ARG A 232 -11.34 20.33 -8.13
C ARG A 232 -12.16 19.03 -8.13
N THR A 233 -11.91 18.13 -9.06
CA THR A 233 -12.57 16.82 -9.10
C THR A 233 -12.07 15.87 -8.02
N LEU A 234 -10.91 16.16 -7.42
CA LEU A 234 -10.36 15.39 -6.30
C LEU A 234 -11.19 15.63 -5.04
N HIS A 235 -11.39 14.57 -4.26
CA HIS A 235 -11.96 14.69 -2.92
C HIS A 235 -10.91 15.19 -1.91
N MET A 236 -9.65 14.87 -2.16
CA MET A 236 -8.52 15.32 -1.33
C MET A 236 -7.27 15.50 -2.19
N LEU A 237 -6.66 16.67 -2.08
CA LEU A 237 -5.31 16.96 -2.56
C LEU A 237 -4.49 17.48 -1.37
N ASN A 238 -3.55 16.68 -0.89
CA ASN A 238 -2.68 17.09 0.21
C ASN A 238 -1.33 17.56 -0.34
N LEU A 239 -1.05 18.85 -0.16
CA LEU A 239 0.21 19.52 -0.55
C LEU A 239 0.98 20.05 0.67
N SER A 240 0.57 19.73 1.90
CA SER A 240 1.24 20.21 3.11
C SER A 240 2.72 19.81 3.14
N LYS A 241 3.53 20.54 3.91
CA LYS A 241 4.98 20.30 4.01
C LYS A 241 5.71 20.27 2.65
N ASN A 242 5.27 21.12 1.72
CA ASN A 242 5.98 21.46 0.49
C ASN A 242 6.33 22.97 0.51
N PRO A 243 7.40 23.43 -0.14
CA PRO A 243 7.67 24.86 -0.24
C PRO A 243 6.47 25.67 -0.75
N ILE A 244 5.72 25.14 -1.71
CA ILE A 244 4.53 25.77 -2.28
C ILE A 244 3.40 25.98 -1.26
N SER A 245 3.30 25.15 -0.22
CA SER A 245 2.22 25.25 0.78
C SER A 245 2.25 26.57 1.56
N LEU A 246 3.42 27.24 1.58
CA LEU A 246 3.60 28.55 2.19
C LEU A 246 3.22 29.72 1.27
N HIS A 247 2.86 29.44 0.01
CA HIS A 247 2.49 30.48 -0.94
C HIS A 247 1.10 31.04 -0.63
N ARG A 248 1.02 32.37 -0.45
CA ARG A 248 -0.21 33.08 -0.03
C ARG A 248 -1.45 32.74 -0.89
N ASP A 249 -1.27 32.69 -2.21
CA ASP A 249 -2.39 32.42 -3.12
C ASP A 249 -2.94 31.01 -2.95
N LEU A 250 -2.06 30.01 -2.72
CA LEU A 250 -2.48 28.64 -2.47
C LEU A 250 -3.21 28.50 -1.13
N GLN A 251 -2.73 29.20 -0.10
CA GLN A 251 -3.39 29.25 1.21
C GLN A 251 -4.77 29.88 1.12
N LEU A 252 -4.90 31.00 0.37
CA LEU A 252 -6.20 31.63 0.10
C LEU A 252 -7.16 30.71 -0.67
N MET A 253 -6.61 29.88 -1.56
CA MET A 253 -7.43 28.88 -2.27
C MET A 253 -7.87 27.76 -1.35
N ALA A 254 -7.00 27.26 -0.47
CA ALA A 254 -7.33 26.23 0.50
C ALA A 254 -8.42 26.66 1.49
N LEU A 255 -8.43 27.96 1.89
CA LEU A 255 -9.52 28.52 2.69
C LEU A 255 -10.88 28.57 1.97
N ARG A 256 -10.87 28.49 0.64
CA ARG A 256 -12.09 28.49 -0.19
C ARG A 256 -12.52 27.11 -0.68
N GLN A 257 -11.64 26.13 -0.58
CA GLN A 257 -11.82 24.78 -1.12
C GLN A 257 -11.53 23.76 -0.03
N THR A 258 -12.51 22.98 0.35
CA THR A 258 -12.40 21.97 1.41
C THR A 258 -11.55 20.74 1.02
N ASN A 259 -11.26 20.58 -0.26
CA ASN A 259 -10.50 19.42 -0.77
C ASN A 259 -9.00 19.65 -0.92
N LEU A 260 -8.50 20.87 -0.65
CA LEU A 260 -7.08 21.22 -0.75
C LEU A 260 -6.47 21.42 0.64
N TYR A 261 -5.49 20.58 0.98
CA TYR A 261 -4.76 20.63 2.25
C TYR A 261 -3.38 21.25 2.06
N VAL A 262 -3.13 22.36 2.74
CA VAL A 262 -1.86 23.09 2.80
C VAL A 262 -1.64 23.58 4.22
N GLU A 263 -0.41 23.98 4.54
CA GLU A 263 -0.14 24.63 5.83
C GLU A 263 -0.76 26.04 5.85
N LEU A 264 -1.63 26.26 6.81
CA LEU A 264 -2.17 27.60 7.08
C LEU A 264 -1.33 28.25 8.18
N PRO A 265 -1.07 29.58 8.12
CA PRO A 265 -0.42 30.27 9.21
C PRO A 265 -1.29 30.21 10.45
N SER A 266 -0.63 30.27 11.63
CA SER A 266 -1.29 30.24 12.94
C SER A 266 -2.28 31.39 13.17
N ASP A 267 -2.18 32.47 12.39
CA ASP A 267 -3.15 33.56 12.35
C ASP A 267 -3.64 33.79 10.90
N PRO A 268 -4.80 33.21 10.53
CA PRO A 268 -5.38 33.40 9.20
C PRO A 268 -5.70 34.86 8.83
N ALA A 269 -5.85 35.74 9.81
CA ALA A 269 -6.11 37.17 9.58
C ALA A 269 -4.95 37.84 8.81
N ASN A 270 -3.71 37.35 8.99
CA ASN A 270 -2.53 37.83 8.25
C ASN A 270 -2.58 37.51 6.73
N ILE A 271 -3.45 36.60 6.30
CA ILE A 271 -3.64 36.30 4.87
C ILE A 271 -4.72 37.22 4.26
N CYS A 272 -5.66 37.69 5.06
CA CYS A 272 -6.92 38.31 4.60
C CYS A 272 -7.17 39.69 5.19
N ASP A 273 -6.51 40.74 4.71
CA ASP A 273 -6.92 42.13 5.02
C ASP A 273 -8.31 42.54 4.45
N GLY A 274 -9.08 41.58 3.92
CA GLY A 274 -10.39 41.83 3.33
C GLY A 274 -11.47 40.74 3.47
N LEU A 275 -11.20 39.64 4.22
CA LEU A 275 -12.14 38.50 4.33
C LEU A 275 -12.52 38.14 5.79
N ALA A 276 -12.38 39.07 6.70
CA ALA A 276 -12.61 38.86 8.14
C ALA A 276 -14.03 38.35 8.50
N SER A 277 -15.03 38.51 7.63
CA SER A 277 -16.39 38.06 7.91
C SER A 277 -16.69 36.59 7.52
N ARG A 278 -15.80 35.93 6.77
CA ARG A 278 -15.99 34.51 6.40
C ARG A 278 -15.08 33.55 7.16
N ALA A 279 -13.95 34.02 7.69
CA ALA A 279 -13.05 33.20 8.51
C ALA A 279 -13.71 32.77 9.84
N SER A 280 -14.59 33.60 10.40
CA SER A 280 -15.37 33.26 11.59
C SER A 280 -16.45 32.18 11.35
N PHE A 281 -16.98 32.09 10.15
CA PHE A 281 -17.98 31.07 9.80
C PHE A 281 -17.33 29.68 9.65
N ASN A 282 -16.19 29.59 8.96
CA ASN A 282 -15.48 28.32 8.77
C ASN A 282 -14.80 27.82 10.05
N ALA A 283 -14.38 28.73 10.96
CA ALA A 283 -13.81 28.34 12.26
C ALA A 283 -14.90 27.77 13.20
N GLN A 284 -16.15 28.21 13.06
CA GLN A 284 -17.27 27.64 13.83
C GLN A 284 -17.71 26.26 13.28
N GLU A 285 -17.75 26.08 11.96
CA GLU A 285 -18.03 24.76 11.37
C GLU A 285 -16.91 23.76 11.69
N GLN A 286 -15.63 24.15 11.66
CA GLN A 286 -14.53 23.29 12.06
C GLN A 286 -14.52 22.94 13.56
N GLN A 287 -15.04 23.81 14.43
CA GLN A 287 -15.22 23.48 15.85
C GLN A 287 -16.42 22.58 16.10
N GLU A 288 -17.48 22.69 15.32
CA GLU A 288 -18.64 21.80 15.42
C GLU A 288 -18.36 20.40 14.84
N ASP A 289 -17.54 20.30 13.77
CA ASP A 289 -17.05 19.03 13.23
C ASP A 289 -16.00 18.37 14.12
N GLN A 290 -15.14 19.14 14.80
CA GLN A 290 -14.23 18.60 15.83
C GLN A 290 -14.95 18.12 17.10
N ALA A 291 -16.17 18.62 17.35
CA ALA A 291 -17.02 18.15 18.45
C ALA A 291 -17.87 16.92 18.08
N ARG A 292 -18.03 16.62 16.80
CA ARG A 292 -18.78 15.45 16.28
C ARG A 292 -17.94 14.29 15.80
N GLY A 293 -16.65 14.50 15.65
CA GLY A 293 -15.70 13.49 15.20
C GLY A 293 -14.39 13.69 15.89
N ALA A 294 -14.09 12.88 16.91
CA ALA A 294 -12.73 12.45 17.11
C ALA A 294 -12.38 11.58 15.88
N GLY A 295 -12.39 12.21 14.71
CA GLY A 295 -11.95 11.63 13.46
C GLY A 295 -10.46 11.51 13.53
N HIS A 296 -9.97 10.29 13.59
CA HIS A 296 -8.56 9.98 13.40
C HIS A 296 -8.07 10.76 12.19
N ASP A 297 -6.98 11.51 12.37
CA ASP A 297 -6.14 11.96 11.26
C ASP A 297 -5.81 10.73 10.43
N LEU A 298 -6.43 10.63 9.26
CA LEU A 298 -6.14 9.59 8.27
C LEU A 298 -4.73 9.86 7.71
N ASP A 299 -3.73 9.69 8.56
CA ASP A 299 -2.35 9.67 8.12
C ASP A 299 -2.16 8.40 7.28
N SER A 300 -1.66 8.58 6.07
CA SER A 300 -1.31 7.48 5.17
C SER A 300 -0.37 6.45 5.81
N SER A 301 0.26 6.78 6.94
CA SER A 301 1.10 5.88 7.73
C SER A 301 0.31 4.76 8.43
N ASP A 302 -0.94 5.00 8.82
CA ASP A 302 -1.75 3.99 9.51
C ASP A 302 -2.22 2.87 8.58
N TRP A 303 -2.28 3.15 7.30
CA TRP A 303 -2.67 2.21 6.27
C TRP A 303 -1.70 1.04 6.08
N ALA A 304 -0.40 1.32 6.06
CA ALA A 304 0.61 0.27 5.92
C ALA A 304 0.75 -0.56 7.20
N ASN A 305 0.33 -0.01 8.34
CA ASN A 305 0.35 -0.68 9.64
C ASN A 305 -0.96 -1.44 9.93
N SER A 306 -2.10 -1.04 9.37
CA SER A 306 -3.39 -1.71 9.63
C SER A 306 -3.52 -3.05 8.89
N VAL A 307 -2.64 -3.34 7.93
CA VAL A 307 -2.52 -4.69 7.36
C VAL A 307 -1.55 -5.54 8.20
N ARG A 308 -1.46 -5.34 9.49
CA ARG A 308 -0.88 -6.33 10.40
C ARG A 308 -1.90 -7.44 10.57
N THR A 309 -1.79 -8.47 9.75
CA THR A 309 -2.54 -9.76 9.88
C THR A 309 -2.23 -10.49 11.19
N SER A 310 -1.55 -9.84 12.13
CA SER A 310 -0.92 -10.48 13.30
C SER A 310 -1.56 -10.17 14.64
N GLU A 311 -2.56 -9.31 14.73
CA GLU A 311 -3.21 -8.98 16.01
C GLU A 311 -4.64 -9.53 16.11
N LEU A 312 -4.90 -10.66 15.47
CA LEU A 312 -6.10 -11.46 15.77
C LEU A 312 -5.77 -12.43 16.92
N ASP A 313 -5.46 -11.90 18.07
CA ASP A 313 -5.59 -12.66 19.31
C ASP A 313 -7.09 -12.76 19.65
N THR A 314 -7.59 -13.96 19.67
CA THR A 314 -8.99 -14.40 19.59
C THR A 314 -9.84 -14.12 20.83
N THR A 315 -9.73 -12.97 21.49
CA THR A 315 -10.46 -12.72 22.75
C THR A 315 -11.32 -11.45 22.79
N ASP A 316 -11.39 -10.66 21.72
CA ASP A 316 -12.26 -9.47 21.72
C ASP A 316 -12.98 -9.29 20.36
N GLU A 317 -14.12 -9.96 20.20
CA GLU A 317 -14.95 -9.88 18.99
C GLU A 317 -15.47 -8.45 18.72
N SER A 318 -15.59 -7.60 19.76
CA SER A 318 -16.08 -6.22 19.60
C SER A 318 -15.06 -5.24 19.00
N ALA A 319 -13.76 -5.50 19.20
CA ALA A 319 -12.68 -4.72 18.57
C ALA A 319 -12.48 -5.08 17.10
N LEU A 320 -12.86 -6.30 16.71
CA LEU A 320 -12.82 -6.81 15.35
C LEU A 320 -13.86 -6.15 14.45
N GLU A 321 -15.08 -5.94 14.94
CA GLU A 321 -16.17 -5.35 14.14
C GLU A 321 -15.86 -3.90 13.74
N ASN A 322 -15.33 -3.09 14.64
CA ASN A 322 -15.00 -1.68 14.35
C ASN A 322 -13.84 -1.53 13.34
N ASN A 323 -12.81 -2.38 13.43
CA ASN A 323 -11.71 -2.37 12.46
C ASN A 323 -12.10 -2.93 11.09
N ILE A 324 -13.05 -3.87 11.04
CA ILE A 324 -13.51 -4.48 9.77
C ILE A 324 -14.44 -3.52 9.01
N GLU A 325 -15.29 -2.75 9.69
CA GLU A 325 -16.15 -1.75 9.06
C GLU A 325 -15.33 -0.63 8.42
N ASP A 326 -14.30 -0.10 9.09
CA ASP A 326 -13.39 0.91 8.54
C ASP A 326 -12.60 0.37 7.34
N LEU A 327 -12.10 -0.86 7.40
CA LEU A 327 -11.43 -1.52 6.28
C LEU A 327 -12.37 -1.80 5.11
N SER A 328 -13.63 -2.14 5.38
CA SER A 328 -14.62 -2.43 4.33
C SER A 328 -15.06 -1.19 3.57
N VAL A 329 -15.12 -0.03 4.23
CA VAL A 329 -15.45 1.27 3.62
C VAL A 329 -14.30 1.80 2.77
N MET A 330 -13.07 1.60 3.22
CA MET A 330 -11.87 2.14 2.58
C MET A 330 -11.28 1.20 1.52
N LEU A 331 -11.39 -0.13 1.71
CA LEU A 331 -10.93 -1.16 0.78
C LEU A 331 -11.96 -2.30 0.67
N PRO A 332 -13.09 -2.07 -0.01
CA PRO A 332 -14.13 -3.10 -0.17
C PRO A 332 -13.61 -4.42 -0.78
N GLU A 333 -12.43 -4.40 -1.38
CA GLU A 333 -11.78 -5.56 -1.99
C GLU A 333 -10.88 -6.33 -1.04
N MET A 334 -10.30 -5.67 -0.01
CA MET A 334 -9.53 -6.36 1.04
C MET A 334 -10.44 -7.19 1.96
N SER A 335 -11.70 -6.78 2.14
CA SER A 335 -12.68 -7.56 2.90
C SER A 335 -12.91 -8.96 2.33
N ARG A 336 -12.76 -9.13 1.00
CA ARG A 336 -12.88 -10.46 0.36
C ARG A 336 -11.80 -11.45 0.81
N PHE A 337 -10.66 -10.96 1.28
CA PHE A 337 -9.53 -11.78 1.72
C PHE A 337 -9.48 -11.96 3.24
N VAL A 338 -10.12 -11.05 4.00
CA VAL A 338 -10.10 -11.04 5.48
C VAL A 338 -11.33 -11.76 6.08
N THR A 339 -12.50 -11.72 5.45
CA THR A 339 -13.77 -12.23 6.01
C THR A 339 -14.02 -13.74 5.86
N THR A 340 -13.01 -14.54 5.60
CA THR A 340 -13.14 -16.01 5.54
C THR A 340 -12.13 -16.69 6.46
N PHE A 341 -12.24 -16.41 7.76
CA PHE A 341 -11.63 -17.21 8.82
C PHE A 341 -12.70 -17.99 9.58
#